data_73a52f788435eb949ab4c8e6d64e113d
#
_entry.id   73a52f788435eb949ab4c8e6d64e113d
#
_cell.length_a   1.000
_cell.length_b   1.000
_cell.length_c   1.000
_cell.angle_alpha   90.00
_cell.angle_beta   90.00
_cell.angle_gamma   90.00
#
_symmetry.space_group_name_H-M   'P 1'
#
loop_
_entity.id
_entity.type
_entity.pdbx_description
1 polymer ?
#
loop_
_entity_poly.entity_id
_entity_poly.type
_entity_poly.pdbx_seq_one_letter_code
_entity_poly.pdbx_strand_id
1 'polypeptide(L)'
;MASFWILSILASLYLARVSVKPLLESMQKQKIFVENASHELRTPLAVLQNRLETLFRKPEATIMESSESIASSLEEVRNMRFLTTNLLNLARRDDGIKPELGEVEPDFFNTTFTNYEMIASENNRAFHFENRIHRTIITDKLLLKQLMTILFDNAVKYTEEEGDIHFVIATTERNLYLSVADDGIGISAVGKKKILDRFYRVDKARTRQKGGFG
;
A
#
# COMPACT_ATOMS: atom_id res chain seq x y z
N MET A 1 2.61 50.19 30.31
CA MET A 1 2.24 48.94 31.05
C MET A 1 1.17 48.16 30.31
N ALA A 2 0.01 48.70 29.95
CA ALA A 2 -1.05 47.99 29.24
C ALA A 2 -0.59 47.41 27.87
N SER A 3 0.19 48.16 27.10
CA SER A 3 0.74 47.71 25.79
C SER A 3 1.65 46.48 25.90
N PHE A 4 2.43 46.36 26.95
CA PHE A 4 3.28 45.20 27.22
C PHE A 4 2.45 43.94 27.47
N TRP A 5 1.39 44.04 28.26
CA TRP A 5 0.49 42.92 28.53
C TRP A 5 -0.27 42.46 27.29
N ILE A 6 -0.72 43.40 26.45
CA ILE A 6 -1.38 43.07 25.17
C ILE A 6 -0.43 42.36 24.26
N LEU A 7 0.80 42.83 24.11
CA LEU A 7 1.82 42.19 23.26
C LEU A 7 2.18 40.77 23.77
N SER A 8 2.29 40.61 25.10
CA SER A 8 2.58 39.30 25.71
C SER A 8 1.45 38.29 25.45
N ILE A 9 0.19 38.72 25.58
CA ILE A 9 -0.96 37.86 25.26
C ILE A 9 -1.00 37.49 23.78
N LEU A 10 -0.80 38.43 22.90
CA LEU A 10 -0.77 38.16 21.46
C LEU A 10 0.36 37.21 21.09
N ALA A 11 1.56 37.42 21.65
CA ALA A 11 2.70 36.51 21.44
C ALA A 11 2.42 35.10 21.97
N SER A 12 1.81 34.99 23.14
CA SER A 12 1.42 33.69 23.73
C SER A 12 0.38 32.96 22.89
N LEU A 13 -0.64 33.66 22.39
CA LEU A 13 -1.66 33.10 21.49
C LEU A 13 -1.06 32.67 20.15
N TYR A 14 -0.14 33.45 19.62
CA TYR A 14 0.58 33.12 18.41
C TYR A 14 1.43 31.84 18.59
N LEU A 15 2.24 31.80 19.65
CA LEU A 15 3.05 30.63 20.02
C LEU A 15 2.18 29.37 20.23
N ALA A 16 1.06 29.52 20.94
CA ALA A 16 0.13 28.41 21.14
C ALA A 16 -0.42 27.87 19.80
N ARG A 17 -0.79 28.75 18.88
CA ARG A 17 -1.29 28.33 17.56
C ARG A 17 -0.21 27.69 16.68
N VAL A 18 1.01 28.23 16.70
CA VAL A 18 2.09 27.76 15.84
C VAL A 18 2.74 26.49 16.37
N SER A 19 2.82 26.31 17.70
CA SER A 19 3.52 25.18 18.31
C SER A 19 2.59 24.10 18.82
N VAL A 20 1.49 24.44 19.47
CA VAL A 20 0.62 23.45 20.14
C VAL A 20 -0.34 22.80 19.12
N LYS A 21 -0.93 23.58 18.23
CA LYS A 21 -1.88 23.04 17.24
C LYS A 21 -1.28 21.94 16.34
N PRO A 22 -0.09 22.14 15.71
CA PRO A 22 0.54 21.09 14.91
C PRO A 22 0.87 19.84 15.73
N LEU A 23 1.29 20.02 17.01
CA LEU A 23 1.58 18.91 17.90
C LEU A 23 0.33 18.07 18.17
N LEU A 24 -0.80 18.72 18.51
CA LEU A 24 -2.07 18.03 18.73
C LEU A 24 -2.56 17.32 17.47
N GLU A 25 -2.45 17.93 16.31
CA GLU A 25 -2.79 17.32 15.03
C GLU A 25 -1.90 16.10 14.73
N SER A 26 -0.60 16.17 15.04
CA SER A 26 0.33 15.05 14.91
C SER A 26 -0.03 13.89 15.86
N MET A 27 -0.30 14.19 17.13
CA MET A 27 -0.74 13.18 18.11
C MET A 27 -2.06 12.53 17.72
N GLN A 28 -3.02 13.30 17.20
CA GLN A 28 -4.29 12.75 16.73
C GLN A 28 -4.10 11.86 15.51
N LYS A 29 -3.26 12.25 14.55
CA LYS A 29 -2.90 11.40 13.40
C LYS A 29 -2.23 10.10 13.84
N GLN A 30 -1.32 10.17 14.81
CA GLN A 30 -0.66 8.99 15.37
C GLN A 30 -1.66 8.05 16.09
N LYS A 31 -2.61 8.60 16.87
CA LYS A 31 -3.66 7.80 17.51
C LYS A 31 -4.51 7.08 16.46
N ILE A 32 -5.01 7.79 15.45
CA ILE A 32 -5.81 7.22 14.36
C ILE A 32 -5.01 6.14 13.61
N PHE A 33 -3.70 6.37 13.41
CA PHE A 33 -2.82 5.39 12.79
C PHE A 33 -2.77 4.09 13.59
N VAL A 34 -2.56 4.14 14.90
CA VAL A 34 -2.49 2.96 15.78
C VAL A 34 -3.84 2.22 15.83
N GLU A 35 -4.95 2.96 15.93
CA GLU A 35 -6.31 2.39 15.96
C GLU A 35 -6.59 1.64 14.64
N ASN A 36 -6.32 2.26 13.49
CA ASN A 36 -6.52 1.66 12.18
C ASN A 36 -5.60 0.45 11.95
N ALA A 37 -4.32 0.56 12.31
CA ALA A 37 -3.38 -0.55 12.23
C ALA A 37 -3.85 -1.76 13.06
N SER A 38 -4.36 -1.51 14.26
CA SER A 38 -4.90 -2.56 15.13
C SER A 38 -6.13 -3.24 14.53
N HIS A 39 -7.01 -2.49 13.87
CA HIS A 39 -8.18 -3.03 13.20
C HIS A 39 -7.79 -3.85 11.95
N GLU A 40 -6.86 -3.34 11.15
CA GLU A 40 -6.39 -4.01 9.92
C GLU A 40 -5.61 -5.31 10.23
N LEU A 41 -4.96 -5.40 11.40
CA LEU A 41 -4.30 -6.64 11.86
C LEU A 41 -5.27 -7.65 12.48
N ARG A 42 -6.31 -7.18 13.17
CA ARG A 42 -7.26 -8.07 13.87
C ARG A 42 -8.04 -8.95 12.89
N THR A 43 -8.45 -8.42 11.75
CA THR A 43 -9.26 -9.14 10.76
C THR A 43 -8.52 -10.35 10.18
N PRO A 44 -7.31 -10.23 9.60
CA PRO A 44 -6.57 -11.37 9.09
C PRO A 44 -6.21 -12.37 10.18
N LEU A 45 -5.89 -11.90 11.38
CA LEU A 45 -5.60 -12.76 12.52
C LEU A 45 -6.82 -13.64 12.89
N ALA A 46 -8.03 -13.06 12.92
CA ALA A 46 -9.26 -13.81 13.20
C ALA A 46 -9.56 -14.82 12.08
N VAL A 47 -9.30 -14.47 10.80
CA VAL A 47 -9.46 -15.41 9.69
C VAL A 47 -8.48 -16.56 9.81
N LEU A 48 -7.20 -16.27 10.08
CA LEU A 48 -6.17 -17.30 10.28
C LEU A 48 -6.51 -18.21 11.45
N GLN A 49 -6.91 -17.65 12.59
CA GLN A 49 -7.32 -18.41 13.76
C GLN A 49 -8.48 -19.37 13.42
N ASN A 50 -9.54 -18.87 12.77
CA ASN A 50 -10.70 -19.69 12.39
C ASN A 50 -10.31 -20.85 11.45
N ARG A 51 -9.41 -20.60 10.48
CA ARG A 51 -8.90 -21.65 9.59
C ARG A 51 -8.11 -22.70 10.32
N LEU A 52 -7.21 -22.31 11.23
CA LEU A 52 -6.43 -23.24 12.04
C LEU A 52 -7.33 -24.05 12.99
N GLU A 53 -8.34 -23.43 13.61
CA GLU A 53 -9.34 -24.14 14.43
C GLU A 53 -10.14 -25.16 13.60
N THR A 54 -10.48 -24.82 12.36
CA THR A 54 -11.17 -25.72 11.44
C THR A 54 -10.31 -26.93 11.09
N LEU A 55 -9.01 -26.72 10.84
CA LEU A 55 -8.06 -27.82 10.63
C LEU A 55 -7.93 -28.70 11.86
N PHE A 56 -7.83 -28.10 13.04
CA PHE A 56 -7.71 -28.83 14.30
C PHE A 56 -8.94 -29.69 14.63
N ARG A 57 -10.12 -29.29 14.17
CA ARG A 57 -11.37 -30.07 14.34
C ARG A 57 -11.47 -31.29 13.41
N LYS A 58 -10.55 -31.46 12.47
CA LYS A 58 -10.51 -32.56 11.51
C LYS A 58 -9.22 -33.36 11.63
N PRO A 59 -8.94 -34.01 12.76
CA PRO A 59 -7.63 -34.65 13.01
C PRO A 59 -7.31 -35.79 12.05
N GLU A 60 -8.36 -36.42 11.48
CA GLU A 60 -8.22 -37.52 10.51
C GLU A 60 -8.01 -37.05 9.07
N ALA A 61 -8.15 -35.74 8.78
CA ALA A 61 -7.98 -35.24 7.45
C ALA A 61 -6.49 -35.29 7.03
N THR A 62 -6.25 -35.75 5.81
CA THR A 62 -4.91 -35.77 5.23
C THR A 62 -4.42 -34.35 4.91
N ILE A 63 -3.10 -34.19 4.75
CA ILE A 63 -2.51 -32.92 4.29
C ILE A 63 -3.08 -32.53 2.91
N MET A 64 -3.32 -33.48 2.03
CA MET A 64 -3.89 -33.24 0.71
C MET A 64 -5.30 -32.66 0.80
N GLU A 65 -6.16 -33.22 1.64
CA GLU A 65 -7.54 -32.71 1.85
C GLU A 65 -7.54 -31.33 2.54
N SER A 66 -6.48 -31.00 3.27
CA SER A 66 -6.30 -29.72 3.98
C SER A 66 -5.49 -28.69 3.19
N SER A 67 -4.99 -29.06 2.01
CA SER A 67 -4.01 -28.27 1.24
C SER A 67 -4.49 -26.86 0.91
N GLU A 68 -5.75 -26.69 0.51
CA GLU A 68 -6.35 -25.39 0.22
C GLU A 68 -6.41 -24.50 1.47
N SER A 69 -6.83 -25.05 2.60
CA SER A 69 -6.88 -24.30 3.87
C SER A 69 -5.50 -23.91 4.36
N ILE A 70 -4.49 -24.78 4.17
CA ILE A 70 -3.09 -24.50 4.50
C ILE A 70 -2.54 -23.41 3.58
N ALA A 71 -2.73 -23.54 2.25
CA ALA A 71 -2.28 -22.56 1.28
C ALA A 71 -2.86 -21.17 1.55
N SER A 72 -4.18 -21.09 1.78
CA SER A 72 -4.86 -19.86 2.14
C SER A 72 -4.39 -19.27 3.49
N SER A 73 -4.04 -20.11 4.47
CA SER A 73 -3.48 -19.65 5.74
C SER A 73 -2.09 -19.06 5.57
N LEU A 74 -1.26 -19.68 4.71
CA LEU A 74 0.06 -19.14 4.37
C LEU A 74 -0.02 -17.82 3.62
N GLU A 75 -1.00 -17.67 2.74
CA GLU A 75 -1.26 -16.41 2.05
C GLU A 75 -1.63 -15.30 3.05
N GLU A 76 -2.51 -15.59 4.01
CA GLU A 76 -2.88 -14.64 5.05
C GLU A 76 -1.69 -14.20 5.91
N VAL A 77 -0.78 -15.15 6.25
CA VAL A 77 0.47 -14.82 6.94
C VAL A 77 1.37 -13.91 6.09
N ARG A 78 1.44 -14.15 4.78
CA ARG A 78 2.21 -13.27 3.87
C ARG A 78 1.63 -11.87 3.83
N ASN A 79 0.30 -11.75 3.75
CA ASN A 79 -0.43 -10.49 3.77
C ASN A 79 -0.18 -9.72 5.07
N MET A 80 -0.28 -10.40 6.22
CA MET A 80 0.04 -9.80 7.53
C MET A 80 1.49 -9.31 7.61
N ARG A 81 2.44 -10.10 7.11
CA ARG A 81 3.85 -9.68 7.06
C ARG A 81 4.05 -8.43 6.20
N PHE A 82 3.41 -8.36 5.04
CA PHE A 82 3.43 -7.19 4.17
C PHE A 82 2.83 -5.96 4.88
N LEU A 83 1.67 -6.12 5.53
CA LEU A 83 1.02 -5.05 6.28
C LEU A 83 1.92 -4.54 7.42
N THR A 84 2.49 -5.43 8.23
CA THR A 84 3.37 -5.03 9.34
C THR A 84 4.63 -4.32 8.87
N THR A 85 5.23 -4.77 7.76
CA THR A 85 6.38 -4.10 7.16
C THR A 85 6.01 -2.69 6.70
N ASN A 86 4.86 -2.52 6.05
CA ASN A 86 4.38 -1.20 5.62
C ASN A 86 4.07 -0.28 6.79
N LEU A 87 3.45 -0.79 7.87
CA LEU A 87 3.19 -0.03 9.09
C LEU A 87 4.49 0.43 9.76
N LEU A 88 5.50 -0.43 9.84
CA LEU A 88 6.83 -0.07 10.37
C LEU A 88 7.51 0.98 9.50
N ASN A 89 7.45 0.86 8.18
CA ASN A 89 8.00 1.84 7.26
C ASN A 89 7.28 3.20 7.37
N LEU A 90 5.97 3.20 7.58
CA LEU A 90 5.20 4.41 7.83
C LEU A 90 5.54 5.06 9.17
N ALA A 91 5.77 4.26 10.23
CA ALA A 91 6.18 4.77 11.54
C ALA A 91 7.61 5.36 11.52
N ARG A 92 8.53 4.76 10.74
CA ARG A 92 9.91 5.23 10.57
C ARG A 92 10.04 6.49 9.71
N ARG A 93 9.00 6.85 8.95
CA ARG A 93 9.03 8.04 8.07
C ARG A 93 9.21 9.36 8.79
N ASP A 94 8.92 9.43 10.07
CA ASP A 94 9.19 10.63 10.87
C ASP A 94 10.71 10.86 11.08
N ASP A 95 11.54 9.81 10.94
CA ASP A 95 13.01 9.88 10.99
C ASP A 95 13.67 10.01 9.60
N GLY A 96 12.87 10.12 8.50
CA GLY A 96 13.33 10.23 7.13
C GLY A 96 13.96 8.94 6.60
N ILE A 97 13.21 8.18 5.79
CA ILE A 97 13.83 7.10 4.99
C ILE A 97 14.84 7.76 4.05
N LYS A 98 16.12 7.48 4.25
CA LYS A 98 17.15 7.84 3.28
C LYS A 98 17.10 6.79 2.17
N PRO A 99 16.72 7.15 0.93
CA PRO A 99 16.73 6.19 -0.16
C PRO A 99 18.14 5.68 -0.42
N GLU A 100 18.28 4.38 -0.61
CA GLU A 100 19.53 3.75 -1.04
C GLU A 100 19.61 3.83 -2.57
N LEU A 101 20.21 4.93 -3.06
CA LEU A 101 20.34 5.14 -4.48
C LEU A 101 21.38 4.20 -5.09
N GLY A 102 21.00 3.48 -6.13
CA GLY A 102 21.85 2.57 -6.89
C GLY A 102 21.48 2.57 -8.36
N GLU A 103 22.31 1.91 -9.16
CA GLU A 103 22.08 1.72 -10.58
C GLU A 103 20.97 0.69 -10.82
N VAL A 104 20.02 1.04 -11.67
CA VAL A 104 18.93 0.17 -12.12
C VAL A 104 18.93 0.12 -13.63
N GLU A 105 19.23 -1.04 -14.15
CA GLU A 105 19.29 -1.30 -15.58
C GLU A 105 17.90 -1.50 -16.19
N PRO A 106 17.70 -1.23 -17.50
CA PRO A 106 16.43 -1.42 -18.19
C PRO A 106 15.87 -2.85 -18.06
N ASP A 107 16.72 -3.87 -17.99
CA ASP A 107 16.32 -5.27 -17.88
C ASP A 107 15.59 -5.59 -16.56
N PHE A 108 15.85 -4.84 -15.50
CA PHE A 108 15.10 -4.95 -14.25
C PHE A 108 13.59 -4.75 -14.48
N PHE A 109 13.22 -3.80 -15.33
CA PHE A 109 11.83 -3.51 -15.64
C PHE A 109 11.19 -4.61 -16.47
N ASN A 110 11.91 -5.09 -17.49
CA ASN A 110 11.44 -6.19 -18.35
C ASN A 110 11.18 -7.45 -17.52
N THR A 111 12.13 -7.84 -16.67
CA THR A 111 11.97 -8.98 -15.76
C THR A 111 10.80 -8.81 -14.81
N THR A 112 10.61 -7.61 -14.27
CA THR A 112 9.51 -7.31 -13.34
C THR A 112 8.16 -7.39 -14.06
N PHE A 113 8.05 -6.84 -15.26
CA PHE A 113 6.82 -6.85 -16.05
C PHE A 113 6.46 -8.26 -16.54
N THR A 114 7.43 -9.09 -16.94
CA THR A 114 7.18 -10.50 -17.26
C THR A 114 6.57 -11.26 -16.08
N ASN A 115 7.04 -11.00 -14.86
CA ASN A 115 6.44 -11.58 -13.66
C ASN A 115 5.00 -11.07 -13.43
N TYR A 116 4.73 -9.80 -13.69
CA TYR A 116 3.38 -9.23 -13.56
C TYR A 116 2.43 -9.82 -14.62
N GLU A 117 2.90 -10.02 -15.84
CA GLU A 117 2.14 -10.67 -16.91
C GLU A 117 1.70 -12.09 -16.52
N MET A 118 2.60 -12.88 -15.92
CA MET A 118 2.26 -14.21 -15.39
C MET A 118 1.18 -14.13 -14.32
N ILE A 119 1.34 -13.23 -13.34
CA ILE A 119 0.36 -13.06 -12.25
C ILE A 119 -0.99 -12.57 -12.77
N ALA A 120 -1.00 -11.64 -13.71
CA ALA A 120 -2.24 -11.14 -14.34
C ALA A 120 -2.97 -12.26 -15.08
N SER A 121 -2.24 -13.05 -15.86
CA SER A 121 -2.77 -14.21 -16.58
C SER A 121 -3.38 -15.26 -15.64
N GLU A 122 -2.72 -15.59 -14.53
CA GLU A 122 -3.25 -16.48 -13.48
C GLU A 122 -4.55 -15.96 -12.86
N ASN A 123 -4.77 -14.64 -12.90
CA ASN A 123 -5.98 -13.98 -12.44
C ASN A 123 -6.99 -13.66 -13.56
N ASN A 124 -6.85 -14.24 -14.75
CA ASN A 124 -7.69 -14.01 -15.93
C ASN A 124 -7.79 -12.52 -16.32
N ARG A 125 -6.63 -11.81 -16.38
CA ARG A 125 -6.56 -10.41 -16.82
C ARG A 125 -5.51 -10.26 -17.90
N ALA A 126 -5.80 -9.43 -18.89
CA ALA A 126 -4.82 -9.05 -19.90
C ALA A 126 -3.87 -7.99 -19.32
N PHE A 127 -2.57 -8.18 -19.49
CA PHE A 127 -1.54 -7.25 -19.04
C PHE A 127 -0.69 -6.79 -20.21
N HIS A 128 -0.67 -5.48 -20.42
CA HIS A 128 0.11 -4.84 -21.47
C HIS A 128 1.14 -3.93 -20.81
N PHE A 129 2.40 -4.06 -21.20
CA PHE A 129 3.43 -3.21 -20.64
C PHE A 129 4.31 -2.58 -21.72
N GLU A 130 4.78 -1.38 -21.41
CA GLU A 130 5.72 -0.65 -22.24
C GLU A 130 6.87 -0.11 -21.41
N ASN A 131 8.08 -0.62 -21.68
CA ASN A 131 9.30 -0.12 -21.07
C ASN A 131 9.98 0.86 -22.05
N ARG A 132 9.92 2.17 -21.72
CA ARG A 132 10.58 3.26 -22.47
C ARG A 132 11.90 3.69 -21.82
N ILE A 133 12.49 2.86 -20.95
CA ILE A 133 13.77 3.12 -20.33
C ILE A 133 14.84 2.41 -21.15
N HIS A 134 15.72 3.18 -21.76
CA HIS A 134 16.79 2.67 -22.63
C HIS A 134 18.20 2.87 -22.04
N ARG A 135 18.29 3.39 -20.82
CA ARG A 135 19.55 3.65 -20.11
C ARG A 135 19.43 3.30 -18.63
N THR A 136 20.55 3.01 -18.00
CA THR A 136 20.65 2.87 -16.56
C THR A 136 20.19 4.14 -15.87
N ILE A 137 19.38 4.00 -14.83
CA ILE A 137 18.89 5.10 -13.99
C ILE A 137 19.39 4.95 -12.56
N ILE A 138 19.57 6.08 -11.86
CA ILE A 138 19.95 6.09 -10.45
C ILE A 138 18.69 6.28 -9.60
N THR A 139 18.33 5.26 -8.85
CA THR A 139 17.16 5.29 -7.96
C THR A 139 17.28 4.21 -6.87
N ASP A 140 16.38 4.24 -5.89
CA ASP A 140 16.24 3.14 -4.93
C ASP A 140 15.45 1.99 -5.59
N LYS A 141 16.17 0.92 -5.94
CA LYS A 141 15.62 -0.25 -6.62
C LYS A 141 14.52 -0.94 -5.81
N LEU A 142 14.70 -1.00 -4.47
CA LEU A 142 13.74 -1.68 -3.60
C LEU A 142 12.44 -0.90 -3.46
N LEU A 143 12.55 0.40 -3.20
CA LEU A 143 11.39 1.29 -3.12
C LEU A 143 10.66 1.40 -4.45
N LEU A 144 11.40 1.45 -5.57
CA LEU A 144 10.81 1.47 -6.90
C LEU A 144 10.03 0.18 -7.18
N LYS A 145 10.63 -1.00 -6.91
CA LYS A 145 9.94 -2.27 -7.05
C LYS A 145 8.68 -2.34 -6.18
N GLN A 146 8.76 -1.87 -4.95
CA GLN A 146 7.60 -1.83 -4.06
C GLN A 146 6.49 -0.93 -4.61
N LEU A 147 6.82 0.25 -5.13
CA LEU A 147 5.85 1.15 -5.76
C LEU A 147 5.17 0.50 -6.97
N MET A 148 5.96 -0.11 -7.86
CA MET A 148 5.45 -0.83 -9.03
C MET A 148 4.50 -1.95 -8.62
N THR A 149 4.88 -2.75 -7.61
CA THR A 149 4.05 -3.85 -7.10
C THR A 149 2.73 -3.34 -6.51
N ILE A 150 2.76 -2.28 -5.70
CA ILE A 150 1.53 -1.69 -5.12
C ILE A 150 0.57 -1.22 -6.22
N LEU A 151 1.09 -0.56 -7.25
CA LEU A 151 0.27 -0.09 -8.38
C LEU A 151 -0.32 -1.26 -9.17
N PHE A 152 0.49 -2.29 -9.44
CA PHE A 152 0.08 -3.49 -10.15
C PHE A 152 -0.99 -4.28 -9.36
N ASP A 153 -0.76 -4.53 -8.06
CA ASP A 153 -1.70 -5.25 -7.20
C ASP A 153 -3.05 -4.52 -7.11
N ASN A 154 -3.02 -3.19 -7.06
CA ASN A 154 -4.25 -2.39 -7.10
C ASN A 154 -4.98 -2.58 -8.44
N ALA A 155 -4.28 -2.51 -9.58
CA ALA A 155 -4.88 -2.74 -10.88
C ALA A 155 -5.51 -4.14 -10.96
N VAL A 156 -4.76 -5.20 -10.65
CA VAL A 156 -5.29 -6.59 -10.64
C VAL A 156 -6.53 -6.74 -9.76
N LYS A 157 -6.53 -6.07 -8.61
CA LYS A 157 -7.61 -6.17 -7.63
C LYS A 157 -8.90 -5.49 -8.07
N TYR A 158 -8.80 -4.35 -8.74
CA TYR A 158 -9.97 -3.52 -9.09
C TYR A 158 -10.45 -3.70 -10.53
N THR A 159 -9.65 -4.33 -11.39
CA THR A 159 -10.04 -4.77 -12.72
C THR A 159 -10.94 -6.02 -12.64
N GLU A 160 -12.01 -6.09 -13.40
CA GLU A 160 -12.88 -7.27 -13.49
C GLU A 160 -12.15 -8.42 -14.22
N GLU A 161 -12.71 -9.65 -14.18
CA GLU A 161 -12.19 -10.76 -14.98
C GLU A 161 -12.26 -10.42 -16.48
N GLU A 162 -11.26 -10.86 -17.24
CA GLU A 162 -11.06 -10.55 -18.66
C GLU A 162 -10.80 -9.06 -18.97
N GLY A 163 -10.58 -8.23 -17.94
CA GLY A 163 -10.26 -6.81 -18.13
C GLY A 163 -8.78 -6.56 -18.46
N ASP A 164 -8.48 -5.33 -18.86
CA ASP A 164 -7.19 -4.89 -19.36
C ASP A 164 -6.43 -4.01 -18.35
N ILE A 165 -5.13 -4.32 -18.18
CA ILE A 165 -4.20 -3.53 -17.38
C ILE A 165 -3.05 -3.07 -18.26
N HIS A 166 -2.83 -1.75 -18.34
CA HIS A 166 -1.73 -1.15 -19.07
C HIS A 166 -0.72 -0.51 -18.12
N PHE A 167 0.54 -0.92 -18.21
CA PHE A 167 1.63 -0.39 -17.39
C PHE A 167 2.71 0.20 -18.29
N VAL A 168 2.99 1.49 -18.13
CA VAL A 168 4.02 2.20 -18.87
C VAL A 168 5.05 2.77 -17.92
N ILE A 169 6.34 2.55 -18.22
CA ILE A 169 7.44 3.19 -17.51
C ILE A 169 8.30 3.98 -18.49
N ALA A 170 8.61 5.23 -18.13
CA ALA A 170 9.39 6.13 -18.96
C ALA A 170 10.26 7.06 -18.11
N THR A 171 11.34 7.56 -18.69
CA THR A 171 12.19 8.60 -18.07
C THR A 171 12.31 9.82 -18.93
N THR A 172 12.42 10.96 -18.27
CA THR A 172 12.97 12.18 -18.83
C THR A 172 14.36 12.43 -18.22
N GLU A 173 14.95 13.60 -18.48
CA GLU A 173 16.25 13.95 -17.88
C GLU A 173 16.22 14.00 -16.35
N ARG A 174 15.08 14.31 -15.75
CA ARG A 174 14.94 14.57 -14.31
C ARG A 174 13.94 13.70 -13.58
N ASN A 175 13.02 13.05 -14.31
CA ASN A 175 11.89 12.34 -13.70
C ASN A 175 11.74 10.94 -14.25
N LEU A 176 11.33 10.03 -13.38
CA LEU A 176 10.81 8.73 -13.70
C LEU A 176 9.28 8.80 -13.69
N TYR A 177 8.64 8.33 -14.75
CA TYR A 177 7.20 8.26 -14.89
C TYR A 177 6.74 6.81 -14.85
N LEU A 178 5.76 6.56 -14.00
CA LEU A 178 5.02 5.30 -13.93
C LEU A 178 3.56 5.63 -14.23
N SER A 179 2.99 4.95 -15.21
CA SER A 179 1.58 5.06 -15.54
C SER A 179 0.96 3.68 -15.50
N VAL A 180 -0.11 3.55 -14.73
CA VAL A 180 -0.93 2.34 -14.69
C VAL A 180 -2.35 2.75 -15.02
N ALA A 181 -2.93 2.11 -16.00
CA ALA A 181 -4.32 2.29 -16.39
C ALA A 181 -5.01 0.92 -16.35
N ASP A 182 -6.18 0.89 -15.76
CA ASP A 182 -7.04 -0.28 -15.68
C ASP A 182 -8.47 0.10 -16.13
N ASP A 183 -9.22 -0.86 -16.62
CA ASP A 183 -10.62 -0.71 -17.00
C ASP A 183 -11.59 -1.09 -15.87
N GLY A 184 -11.10 -1.08 -14.63
CA GLY A 184 -11.85 -1.43 -13.43
C GLY A 184 -12.86 -0.36 -13.01
N ILE A 185 -13.31 -0.45 -11.75
CA ILE A 185 -14.37 0.38 -11.17
C ILE A 185 -14.09 1.89 -11.14
N GLY A 186 -12.85 2.29 -11.39
CA GLY A 186 -12.39 3.67 -11.35
C GLY A 186 -12.46 4.33 -9.97
N ILE A 187 -12.07 5.61 -9.90
CA ILE A 187 -12.03 6.38 -8.66
C ILE A 187 -12.87 7.64 -8.82
N SER A 188 -13.83 7.85 -7.91
CA SER A 188 -14.68 9.06 -7.91
C SER A 188 -13.86 10.34 -7.71
N ALA A 189 -14.38 11.49 -8.14
CA ALA A 189 -13.72 12.78 -7.98
C ALA A 189 -13.42 13.13 -6.50
N VAL A 190 -14.28 12.70 -5.58
CA VAL A 190 -14.08 12.84 -4.13
C VAL A 190 -12.99 11.89 -3.65
N GLY A 191 -12.99 10.65 -4.13
CA GLY A 191 -11.98 9.63 -3.81
C GLY A 191 -10.59 10.08 -4.23
N LYS A 192 -10.43 10.62 -5.45
CA LYS A 192 -9.13 11.09 -5.98
C LYS A 192 -8.40 12.07 -5.06
N LYS A 193 -9.10 12.85 -4.26
CA LYS A 193 -8.49 13.79 -3.29
C LYS A 193 -7.98 13.12 -2.02
N LYS A 194 -8.45 11.90 -1.75
CA LYS A 194 -8.22 11.19 -0.49
C LYS A 194 -7.44 9.87 -0.63
N ILE A 195 -7.25 9.37 -1.86
CA ILE A 195 -6.58 8.07 -2.09
C ILE A 195 -5.13 8.02 -1.58
N LEU A 196 -4.51 9.18 -1.34
CA LEU A 196 -3.18 9.29 -0.76
C LEU A 196 -3.22 9.44 0.78
N ASP A 197 -4.40 9.59 1.37
CA ASP A 197 -4.53 9.61 2.81
C ASP A 197 -4.33 8.21 3.38
N ARG A 198 -3.60 8.11 4.49
CA ARG A 198 -3.34 6.83 5.15
C ARG A 198 -4.66 6.16 5.54
N PHE A 199 -4.83 4.86 5.23
CA PHE A 199 -6.00 4.03 5.52
C PHE A 199 -7.30 4.48 4.82
N TYR A 200 -7.22 5.39 3.84
CA TYR A 200 -8.39 5.73 3.06
C TYR A 200 -8.72 4.60 2.08
N ARG A 201 -9.98 4.21 2.03
CA ARG A 201 -10.51 3.21 1.09
C ARG A 201 -11.82 3.71 0.51
N VAL A 202 -11.99 3.58 -0.81
CA VAL A 202 -13.16 4.09 -1.52
C VAL A 202 -14.45 3.36 -1.10
N ASP A 203 -14.35 2.04 -0.81
CA ASP A 203 -15.50 1.20 -0.39
C ASP A 203 -15.12 0.23 0.73
N LYS A 204 -15.55 0.52 1.95
CA LYS A 204 -15.34 -0.37 3.11
C LYS A 204 -16.14 -1.69 3.01
N ALA A 205 -17.22 -1.74 2.24
CA ALA A 205 -18.12 -2.89 2.17
C ALA A 205 -17.74 -3.90 1.07
N ARG A 206 -17.34 -3.44 -0.11
CA ARG A 206 -17.00 -4.29 -1.27
C ARG A 206 -15.65 -4.99 -1.15
N THR A 207 -14.72 -4.38 -0.42
CA THR A 207 -13.33 -4.85 -0.31
C THR A 207 -13.14 -5.96 0.74
N ARG A 208 -14.10 -6.19 1.64
CA ARG A 208 -14.05 -7.31 2.60
C ARG A 208 -14.12 -8.68 1.91
N GLN A 209 -14.70 -8.76 0.72
CA GLN A 209 -14.78 -10.00 -0.05
C GLN A 209 -13.54 -10.28 -0.91
N LYS A 210 -12.77 -9.24 -1.28
CA LYS A 210 -11.61 -9.37 -2.19
C LYS A 210 -10.23 -9.19 -1.48
N GLY A 211 -10.16 -9.21 -0.15
CA GLY A 211 -8.93 -9.33 0.65
C GLY A 211 -7.86 -8.28 0.37
N GLY A 212 -8.12 -6.99 0.51
CA GLY A 212 -7.10 -5.99 0.25
C GLY A 212 -6.96 -4.95 1.37
N PHE A 213 -5.73 -4.58 1.64
CA PHE A 213 -5.37 -3.53 2.60
C PHE A 213 -5.30 -2.17 1.88
N GLY A 214 -5.98 -1.17 2.43
CA GLY A 214 -5.94 0.21 1.94
C GLY A 214 -4.67 0.94 2.32
#